data_e52c8b75db920e59d84478b9a8e1279b
#
_entry.id   e52c8b75db920e59d84478b9a8e1279b
#
_cell.length_a   1.000
_cell.length_b   1.000
_cell.length_c   1.000
_cell.angle_alpha   90.00
_cell.angle_beta   90.00
_cell.angle_gamma   90.00
#
_symmetry.space_group_name_H-M   'P 1'
#
loop_
_entity.id
_entity.type
_entity.pdbx_description
1 polymer ?
#
loop_
_entity_poly.entity_id
_entity_poly.type
_entity_poly.pdbx_seq_one_letter_code
_entity_poly.pdbx_strand_id
1 'polypeptide(L)'
;MSGVWVVLEERNGKIGRISWEAVAAGLKLGAQLGLAVNAVLPGARTEVLAAEAATKPLAKVVRLVHALLGAYTADGYTIALEQFIRAEQPDYVILPHTYQVRDYAPALAARLGQVLIGDVTALGEGPTFVRQLMQGRLSGDYRHAGGGTCFVSVQSGAFRADQIEGGSAQVESFTPTIEPAQIRTKPGEPFRGSAQTVDLGSAQLIVSVGRGIKEAENLPIVQELAAALGAELAASRPICDNGWLPIERQVGSSGQTVAPKLYLAVGISGAIQHLVGMKGSQCVVAINKDPDAPIFEVADYGIVGDLFEVVPALTEAVKAAKQ
;
A
#
# COMPACT_ATOMS: atom_id res chain seq x y z
N MET A 1 -22.92 16.17 7.64
CA MET A 1 -22.91 16.29 6.17
C MET A 1 -22.39 14.99 5.60
N SER A 2 -23.19 14.35 4.79
CA SER A 2 -22.79 13.15 4.05
C SER A 2 -21.59 13.46 3.17
N GLY A 3 -20.66 12.51 3.01
CA GLY A 3 -19.45 12.71 2.24
C GLY A 3 -18.52 11.50 2.30
N VAL A 4 -17.38 11.64 1.65
CA VAL A 4 -16.29 10.63 1.65
C VAL A 4 -15.25 11.05 2.68
N TRP A 5 -14.91 10.15 3.58
CA TRP A 5 -13.83 10.33 4.55
C TRP A 5 -12.70 9.34 4.29
N VAL A 6 -11.49 9.84 4.27
CA VAL A 6 -10.29 9.02 4.08
C VAL A 6 -9.52 8.96 5.38
N VAL A 7 -9.29 7.76 5.90
CA VAL A 7 -8.45 7.57 7.08
C VAL A 7 -6.99 7.52 6.65
N LEU A 8 -6.18 8.40 7.21
CA LEU A 8 -4.74 8.45 6.96
C LEU A 8 -3.99 7.68 8.04
N GLU A 9 -2.98 6.95 7.66
CA GLU A 9 -2.04 6.29 8.57
C GLU A 9 -0.71 7.03 8.64
N GLU A 10 -0.28 7.29 9.86
CA GLU A 10 1.07 7.74 10.17
C GLU A 10 2.00 6.53 10.33
N ARG A 11 3.17 6.59 9.73
CA ARG A 11 4.23 5.61 9.92
C ARG A 11 5.59 6.30 9.94
N ASN A 12 6.31 6.18 11.06
CA ASN A 12 7.64 6.78 11.24
C ASN A 12 7.66 8.31 11.00
N GLY A 13 6.65 9.03 11.46
CA GLY A 13 6.55 10.48 11.32
C GLY A 13 6.14 10.97 9.93
N LYS A 14 5.61 10.09 9.07
CA LYS A 14 5.14 10.41 7.71
C LYS A 14 3.77 9.80 7.44
N ILE A 15 3.01 10.42 6.56
CA ILE A 15 1.81 9.77 6.00
C ILE A 15 2.26 8.67 5.04
N GLY A 16 1.80 7.46 5.28
CA GLY A 16 2.14 6.31 4.44
C GLY A 16 1.68 6.49 2.99
N ARG A 17 2.49 6.01 2.02
CA ARG A 17 2.17 6.11 0.59
C ARG A 17 0.77 5.59 0.27
N ILE A 18 0.38 4.46 0.82
CA ILE A 18 -0.94 3.85 0.58
C ILE A 18 -2.09 4.71 1.13
N SER A 19 -1.85 5.56 2.13
CA SER A 19 -2.84 6.56 2.57
C SER A 19 -3.10 7.60 1.48
N TRP A 20 -2.08 8.01 0.74
CA TRP A 20 -2.24 8.90 -0.40
C TRP A 20 -2.97 8.21 -1.56
N GLU A 21 -2.77 6.93 -1.76
CA GLU A 21 -3.55 6.13 -2.73
C GLU A 21 -5.02 6.05 -2.29
N ALA A 22 -5.28 5.92 -0.99
CA ALA A 22 -6.65 6.00 -0.45
C ALA A 22 -7.27 7.39 -0.65
N VAL A 23 -6.49 8.48 -0.55
CA VAL A 23 -6.95 9.83 -0.91
C VAL A 23 -7.31 9.90 -2.40
N ALA A 24 -6.48 9.37 -3.29
CA ALA A 24 -6.77 9.33 -4.72
C ALA A 24 -8.08 8.57 -5.03
N ALA A 25 -8.28 7.42 -4.36
CA ALA A 25 -9.53 6.66 -4.47
C ALA A 25 -10.74 7.46 -3.95
N GLY A 26 -10.59 8.12 -2.79
CA GLY A 26 -11.61 8.97 -2.21
C GLY A 26 -12.00 10.14 -3.11
N LEU A 27 -11.01 10.82 -3.69
CA LEU A 27 -11.23 11.92 -4.65
C LEU A 27 -11.95 11.43 -5.91
N LYS A 28 -11.55 10.28 -6.45
CA LYS A 28 -12.22 9.67 -7.60
C LYS A 28 -13.68 9.32 -7.28
N LEU A 29 -13.94 8.69 -6.13
CA LEU A 29 -15.29 8.35 -5.69
C LEU A 29 -16.12 9.62 -5.43
N GLY A 30 -15.54 10.62 -4.75
CA GLY A 30 -16.22 11.89 -4.51
C GLY A 30 -16.61 12.61 -5.79
N ALA A 31 -15.74 12.63 -6.80
CA ALA A 31 -16.04 13.20 -8.11
C ALA A 31 -17.17 12.45 -8.83
N GLN A 32 -17.20 11.11 -8.76
CA GLN A 32 -18.27 10.30 -9.36
C GLN A 32 -19.63 10.52 -8.73
N LEU A 33 -19.67 10.78 -7.42
CA LEU A 33 -20.90 10.89 -6.64
C LEU A 33 -21.32 12.34 -6.31
N GLY A 34 -20.49 13.32 -6.66
CA GLY A 34 -20.72 14.73 -6.29
C GLY A 34 -20.59 14.98 -4.78
N LEU A 35 -19.74 14.20 -4.09
CA LEU A 35 -19.55 14.26 -2.65
C LEU A 35 -18.24 14.97 -2.28
N ALA A 36 -18.26 15.75 -1.20
CA ALA A 36 -17.05 16.30 -0.63
C ALA A 36 -16.14 15.20 -0.07
N VAL A 37 -14.83 15.37 -0.24
CA VAL A 37 -13.83 14.43 0.27
C VAL A 37 -13.05 15.07 1.40
N ASN A 38 -13.00 14.39 2.52
CA ASN A 38 -12.35 14.82 3.76
C ASN A 38 -11.31 13.78 4.18
N ALA A 39 -10.37 14.16 5.02
CA ALA A 39 -9.45 13.21 5.64
C ALA A 39 -9.53 13.25 7.16
N VAL A 40 -9.25 12.12 7.79
CA VAL A 40 -9.12 11.97 9.23
C VAL A 40 -7.81 11.29 9.57
N LEU A 41 -7.08 11.85 10.55
CA LEU A 41 -5.75 11.40 10.95
C LEU A 41 -5.71 11.12 12.45
N PRO A 42 -5.80 9.85 12.88
CA PRO A 42 -5.65 9.46 14.27
C PRO A 42 -4.19 9.55 14.74
N GLY A 43 -3.96 10.06 15.95
CA GLY A 43 -2.62 10.08 16.56
C GLY A 43 -2.54 11.01 17.77
N ALA A 44 -1.41 11.02 18.45
CA ALA A 44 -1.17 11.93 19.57
C ALA A 44 -0.56 13.28 19.12
N ARG A 45 0.24 13.26 18.07
CA ARG A 45 0.98 14.42 17.53
C ARG A 45 0.90 14.40 16.00
N THR A 46 -0.12 15.03 15.47
CA THR A 46 -0.46 14.94 14.03
C THR A 46 -0.46 16.30 13.33
N GLU A 47 0.05 17.37 13.98
CA GLU A 47 0.01 18.74 13.47
C GLU A 47 0.67 18.88 12.10
N VAL A 48 1.91 18.44 12.00
CA VAL A 48 2.72 18.54 10.77
C VAL A 48 2.11 17.71 9.65
N LEU A 49 1.66 16.49 9.96
CA LEU A 49 1.05 15.60 8.99
C LEU A 49 -0.32 16.08 8.51
N ALA A 50 -1.10 16.70 9.40
CA ALA A 50 -2.37 17.31 9.02
C ALA A 50 -2.17 18.53 8.12
N ALA A 51 -1.12 19.33 8.39
CA ALA A 51 -0.74 20.44 7.51
C ALA A 51 -0.30 19.94 6.12
N GLU A 52 0.46 18.83 6.06
CA GLU A 52 0.80 18.16 4.80
C GLU A 52 -0.46 17.70 4.07
N ALA A 53 -1.38 17.02 4.77
CA ALA A 53 -2.62 16.55 4.17
C ALA A 53 -3.51 17.70 3.66
N ALA A 54 -3.49 18.83 4.35
CA ALA A 54 -4.25 20.03 3.97
C ALA A 54 -3.78 20.65 2.64
N THR A 55 -2.58 20.32 2.16
CA THR A 55 -2.12 20.76 0.82
C THR A 55 -2.77 20.00 -0.33
N LYS A 56 -3.63 19.02 -0.05
CA LYS A 56 -4.35 18.22 -1.05
C LYS A 56 -5.77 18.76 -1.26
N PRO A 57 -6.44 18.40 -2.39
CA PRO A 57 -7.76 18.93 -2.73
C PRO A 57 -8.87 18.25 -1.90
N LEU A 58 -8.73 18.35 -0.59
CA LEU A 58 -9.67 17.90 0.41
C LEU A 58 -10.54 19.07 0.89
N ALA A 59 -11.76 18.82 1.31
CA ALA A 59 -12.61 19.86 1.88
C ALA A 59 -12.17 20.21 3.31
N LYS A 60 -11.86 19.19 4.13
CA LYS A 60 -11.26 19.37 5.45
C LYS A 60 -10.38 18.19 5.86
N VAL A 61 -9.48 18.45 6.82
CA VAL A 61 -8.66 17.44 7.49
C VAL A 61 -8.95 17.50 8.97
N VAL A 62 -9.37 16.38 9.58
CA VAL A 62 -9.64 16.30 11.01
C VAL A 62 -8.59 15.43 11.69
N ARG A 63 -7.98 15.98 12.72
CA ARG A 63 -7.05 15.29 13.60
C ARG A 63 -7.84 14.63 14.72
N LEU A 64 -7.74 13.30 14.88
CA LEU A 64 -8.23 12.62 16.08
C LEU A 64 -7.11 12.59 17.12
N VAL A 65 -7.16 13.53 18.08
CA VAL A 65 -6.05 13.75 19.01
C VAL A 65 -6.35 13.15 20.37
N HIS A 66 -5.57 12.14 20.75
CA HIS A 66 -5.60 11.56 22.09
C HIS A 66 -4.25 10.93 22.46
N ALA A 67 -3.82 11.04 23.71
CA ALA A 67 -2.52 10.51 24.16
C ALA A 67 -2.39 8.99 23.91
N LEU A 68 -3.46 8.22 24.10
CA LEU A 68 -3.51 6.77 23.87
C LEU A 68 -3.50 6.37 22.39
N LEU A 69 -3.51 7.32 21.45
CA LEU A 69 -3.29 7.09 20.02
C LEU A 69 -1.83 7.31 19.60
N GLY A 70 -0.94 7.60 20.53
CA GLY A 70 0.49 7.81 20.26
C GLY A 70 1.24 6.53 19.88
N ALA A 71 0.72 5.38 20.30
CA ALA A 71 1.11 4.07 19.80
C ALA A 71 -0.13 3.36 19.27
N TYR A 72 0.02 2.65 18.16
CA TYR A 72 -1.09 1.93 17.58
C TYR A 72 -1.61 0.83 18.50
N THR A 73 -2.92 0.81 18.71
CA THR A 73 -3.67 -0.32 19.25
C THR A 73 -5.00 -0.44 18.51
N ALA A 74 -5.41 -1.66 18.17
CA ALA A 74 -6.67 -1.88 17.47
C ALA A 74 -7.88 -1.32 18.25
N ASP A 75 -7.88 -1.49 19.57
CA ASP A 75 -8.94 -0.97 20.44
C ASP A 75 -9.00 0.56 20.43
N GLY A 76 -7.85 1.24 20.58
CA GLY A 76 -7.78 2.70 20.61
C GLY A 76 -8.24 3.33 19.29
N TYR A 77 -7.78 2.80 18.16
CA TYR A 77 -8.19 3.26 16.83
C TYR A 77 -9.67 2.98 16.56
N THR A 78 -10.16 1.78 16.93
CA THR A 78 -11.58 1.44 16.79
C THR A 78 -12.46 2.40 17.59
N ILE A 79 -12.13 2.67 18.86
CA ILE A 79 -12.92 3.56 19.74
C ILE A 79 -12.91 4.99 19.21
N ALA A 80 -11.73 5.51 18.82
CA ALA A 80 -11.61 6.86 18.31
C ALA A 80 -12.39 7.08 17.03
N LEU A 81 -12.21 6.18 16.05
CA LEU A 81 -12.89 6.25 14.77
C LEU A 81 -14.40 5.99 14.90
N GLU A 82 -14.83 5.10 15.79
CA GLU A 82 -16.27 4.87 16.06
C GLU A 82 -16.95 6.16 16.53
N GLN A 83 -16.38 6.87 17.51
CA GLN A 83 -16.93 8.12 18.01
C GLN A 83 -16.99 9.19 16.92
N PHE A 84 -15.93 9.31 16.14
CA PHE A 84 -15.83 10.25 15.04
C PHE A 84 -16.88 9.95 13.95
N ILE A 85 -17.00 8.69 13.52
CA ILE A 85 -17.93 8.29 12.47
C ILE A 85 -19.38 8.46 12.92
N ARG A 86 -19.69 8.19 14.20
CA ARG A 86 -21.02 8.47 14.76
C ARG A 86 -21.35 9.96 14.77
N ALA A 87 -20.38 10.84 14.94
CA ALA A 87 -20.56 12.28 14.91
C ALA A 87 -20.73 12.83 13.48
N GLU A 88 -19.87 12.39 12.54
CA GLU A 88 -19.82 12.91 11.18
C GLU A 88 -20.80 12.22 10.21
N GLN A 89 -21.20 10.98 10.49
CA GLN A 89 -22.13 10.17 9.68
C GLN A 89 -21.77 10.16 8.18
N PRO A 90 -20.54 9.73 7.80
CA PRO A 90 -20.13 9.69 6.41
C PRO A 90 -20.92 8.67 5.58
N ASP A 91 -21.05 8.90 4.27
CA ASP A 91 -21.55 7.89 3.34
C ASP A 91 -20.50 6.80 3.09
N TYR A 92 -19.23 7.23 2.94
CA TYR A 92 -18.11 6.32 2.68
C TYR A 92 -16.92 6.65 3.57
N VAL A 93 -16.25 5.59 4.05
CA VAL A 93 -14.96 5.67 4.74
C VAL A 93 -13.95 4.86 3.94
N ILE A 94 -13.00 5.56 3.32
CA ILE A 94 -11.93 4.95 2.53
C ILE A 94 -10.69 4.74 3.42
N LEU A 95 -10.14 3.55 3.36
CA LEU A 95 -9.05 3.09 4.21
C LEU A 95 -7.89 2.56 3.34
N PRO A 96 -6.63 2.77 3.68
CA PRO A 96 -5.53 2.05 3.07
C PRO A 96 -5.57 0.57 3.49
N HIS A 97 -5.41 -0.39 2.56
CA HIS A 97 -5.45 -1.82 2.90
C HIS A 97 -4.12 -2.30 3.49
N THR A 98 -3.81 -1.83 4.70
CA THR A 98 -2.59 -2.17 5.45
C THR A 98 -2.85 -3.27 6.49
N TYR A 99 -1.79 -3.82 7.09
CA TYR A 99 -1.92 -4.73 8.22
C TYR A 99 -2.66 -4.07 9.39
N GLN A 100 -2.39 -2.80 9.66
CA GLN A 100 -3.04 -2.02 10.72
C GLN A 100 -4.55 -1.86 10.46
N VAL A 101 -4.94 -1.47 9.25
CA VAL A 101 -6.36 -1.36 8.88
C VAL A 101 -7.07 -2.71 8.93
N ARG A 102 -6.41 -3.77 8.47
CA ARG A 102 -6.96 -5.14 8.53
C ARG A 102 -7.19 -5.63 9.96
N ASP A 103 -6.47 -5.07 10.92
CA ASP A 103 -6.62 -5.40 12.34
C ASP A 103 -7.84 -4.68 12.97
N TYR A 104 -8.03 -3.37 12.74
CA TYR A 104 -9.10 -2.63 13.41
C TYR A 104 -10.38 -2.44 12.56
N ALA A 105 -10.30 -2.33 11.24
CA ALA A 105 -11.46 -1.94 10.43
C ALA A 105 -12.61 -2.96 10.43
N PRO A 106 -12.37 -4.29 10.49
CA PRO A 106 -13.47 -5.24 10.64
C PRO A 106 -14.23 -5.07 11.96
N ALA A 107 -13.51 -4.84 13.06
CA ALA A 107 -14.12 -4.58 14.36
C ALA A 107 -14.89 -3.25 14.36
N LEU A 108 -14.35 -2.21 13.76
CA LEU A 108 -14.99 -0.90 13.61
C LEU A 108 -16.30 -1.01 12.82
N ALA A 109 -16.28 -1.66 11.66
CA ALA A 109 -17.46 -1.87 10.82
C ALA A 109 -18.55 -2.68 11.56
N ALA A 110 -18.14 -3.77 12.25
CA ALA A 110 -19.06 -4.60 13.03
C ALA A 110 -19.71 -3.84 14.21
N ARG A 111 -18.94 -3.00 14.94
CA ARG A 111 -19.47 -2.18 16.04
C ARG A 111 -20.49 -1.13 15.57
N LEU A 112 -20.34 -0.67 14.34
CA LEU A 112 -21.27 0.27 13.71
C LEU A 112 -22.43 -0.43 12.98
N GLY A 113 -22.40 -1.76 12.85
CA GLY A 113 -23.37 -2.54 12.09
C GLY A 113 -23.32 -2.23 10.59
N GLN A 114 -22.11 -1.93 10.08
CA GLN A 114 -21.88 -1.45 8.71
C GLN A 114 -21.06 -2.43 7.87
N VAL A 115 -21.05 -2.24 6.56
CA VAL A 115 -20.34 -3.09 5.59
C VAL A 115 -18.91 -2.63 5.42
N LEU A 116 -17.98 -3.60 5.33
CA LEU A 116 -16.60 -3.38 4.91
C LEU A 116 -16.33 -4.16 3.62
N ILE A 117 -16.03 -3.42 2.54
CA ILE A 117 -15.53 -3.96 1.27
C ILE A 117 -14.02 -3.82 1.25
N GLY A 118 -13.31 -4.93 1.48
CA GLY A 118 -11.85 -4.92 1.62
C GLY A 118 -11.13 -5.20 0.31
N ASP A 119 -9.88 -4.70 0.20
CA ASP A 119 -8.92 -5.02 -0.87
C ASP A 119 -9.43 -4.62 -2.27
N VAL A 120 -9.96 -3.41 -2.38
CA VAL A 120 -10.51 -2.86 -3.61
C VAL A 120 -9.38 -2.43 -4.55
N THR A 121 -9.45 -2.86 -5.80
CA THR A 121 -8.45 -2.61 -6.84
C THR A 121 -8.88 -1.57 -7.86
N ALA A 122 -10.18 -1.30 -7.99
CA ALA A 122 -10.72 -0.29 -8.89
C ALA A 122 -12.11 0.19 -8.45
N LEU A 123 -12.49 1.37 -8.96
CA LEU A 123 -13.85 1.88 -8.90
C LEU A 123 -14.47 1.77 -10.29
N GLY A 124 -15.63 1.11 -10.37
CA GLY A 124 -16.47 1.06 -11.56
C GLY A 124 -17.41 2.25 -11.66
N GLU A 125 -18.43 2.14 -12.48
CA GLU A 125 -19.49 3.17 -12.62
C GLU A 125 -20.36 3.26 -11.37
N GLY A 126 -20.66 4.47 -10.93
CA GLY A 126 -21.38 4.73 -9.69
C GLY A 126 -20.55 4.24 -8.48
N PRO A 127 -21.20 3.88 -7.35
CA PRO A 127 -20.53 3.38 -6.17
C PRO A 127 -20.21 1.87 -6.29
N THR A 128 -19.53 1.46 -7.38
CA THR A 128 -19.12 0.08 -7.63
C THR A 128 -17.66 -0.10 -7.26
N PHE A 129 -17.38 -1.08 -6.40
CA PHE A 129 -16.06 -1.40 -5.88
C PHE A 129 -15.60 -2.75 -6.45
N VAL A 130 -14.53 -2.74 -7.22
CA VAL A 130 -13.98 -3.94 -7.85
C VAL A 130 -12.91 -4.54 -6.94
N ARG A 131 -13.01 -5.83 -6.65
CA ARG A 131 -11.97 -6.54 -5.93
C ARG A 131 -11.63 -7.87 -6.59
N GLN A 132 -10.38 -8.29 -6.44
CA GLN A 132 -9.93 -9.57 -6.94
C GLN A 132 -10.30 -10.71 -5.98
N LEU A 133 -10.68 -11.84 -6.54
CA LEU A 133 -11.04 -13.06 -5.85
C LEU A 133 -10.20 -14.22 -6.37
N MET A 134 -10.06 -15.29 -5.57
CA MET A 134 -9.35 -16.50 -5.98
C MET A 134 -7.93 -16.20 -6.52
N GLN A 135 -7.16 -15.40 -5.78
CA GLN A 135 -5.80 -15.00 -6.17
C GLN A 135 -5.74 -14.30 -7.55
N GLY A 136 -6.71 -13.42 -7.82
CA GLY A 136 -6.76 -12.64 -9.06
C GLY A 136 -7.36 -13.36 -10.27
N ARG A 137 -7.86 -14.59 -10.11
CA ARG A 137 -8.52 -15.34 -11.19
C ARG A 137 -9.90 -14.79 -11.55
N LEU A 138 -10.55 -14.12 -10.60
CA LEU A 138 -11.87 -13.54 -10.77
C LEU A 138 -11.83 -12.10 -10.27
N SER A 139 -12.64 -11.23 -10.89
CA SER A 139 -12.96 -9.92 -10.39
C SER A 139 -14.44 -9.89 -10.00
N GLY A 140 -14.75 -9.37 -8.81
CA GLY A 140 -16.11 -9.18 -8.34
C GLY A 140 -16.44 -7.71 -8.18
N ASP A 141 -17.60 -7.32 -8.68
CA ASP A 141 -18.16 -5.99 -8.54
C ASP A 141 -19.10 -5.96 -7.34
N TYR A 142 -18.79 -5.09 -6.40
CA TYR A 142 -19.54 -4.95 -5.16
C TYR A 142 -20.20 -3.57 -5.10
N ARG A 143 -21.47 -3.52 -4.71
CA ARG A 143 -22.20 -2.28 -4.44
C ARG A 143 -22.75 -2.29 -3.04
N HIS A 144 -22.67 -1.15 -2.37
CA HIS A 144 -23.36 -0.97 -1.10
C HIS A 144 -24.84 -0.67 -1.37
N ALA A 145 -25.71 -1.61 -0.99
CA ALA A 145 -27.15 -1.51 -1.23
C ALA A 145 -27.95 -1.05 0.00
N GLY A 146 -27.31 -0.88 1.14
CA GLY A 146 -27.93 -0.47 2.40
C GLY A 146 -27.81 1.02 2.67
N GLY A 147 -28.53 1.50 3.70
CA GLY A 147 -28.29 2.82 4.29
C GLY A 147 -27.12 2.80 5.29
N GLY A 148 -26.56 3.96 5.56
CA GLY A 148 -25.44 4.13 6.49
C GLY A 148 -24.07 4.17 5.81
N THR A 149 -23.02 4.03 6.60
CA THR A 149 -21.65 4.18 6.14
C THR A 149 -21.12 2.92 5.46
N CYS A 150 -20.56 3.04 4.27
CA CYS A 150 -19.81 1.96 3.62
C CYS A 150 -18.31 2.14 3.86
N PHE A 151 -17.68 1.16 4.49
CA PHE A 151 -16.22 1.11 4.63
C PHE A 151 -15.60 0.42 3.44
N VAL A 152 -14.55 1.02 2.89
CA VAL A 152 -13.84 0.51 1.72
C VAL A 152 -12.34 0.57 1.98
N SER A 153 -11.63 -0.54 1.91
CA SER A 153 -10.18 -0.49 1.96
C SER A 153 -9.59 -0.76 0.57
N VAL A 154 -8.60 0.08 0.18
CA VAL A 154 -8.01 0.07 -1.16
C VAL A 154 -6.65 -0.59 -1.18
N GLN A 155 -6.42 -1.46 -2.15
CA GLN A 155 -5.18 -2.20 -2.33
C GLN A 155 -4.02 -1.26 -2.69
N SER A 156 -2.83 -1.57 -2.19
CA SER A 156 -1.61 -0.85 -2.56
C SER A 156 -1.35 -0.93 -4.07
N GLY A 157 -1.04 0.21 -4.68
CA GLY A 157 -0.78 0.34 -6.12
C GLY A 157 -2.02 0.43 -7.00
N ALA A 158 -3.22 0.31 -6.44
CA ALA A 158 -4.46 0.37 -7.22
C ALA A 158 -4.86 1.78 -7.67
N PHE A 159 -4.40 2.81 -6.95
CA PHE A 159 -4.75 4.20 -7.22
C PHE A 159 -3.51 5.10 -7.28
N ARG A 160 -3.50 6.05 -8.20
CA ARG A 160 -2.36 6.89 -8.52
C ARG A 160 -2.30 8.12 -7.60
N ALA A 161 -1.52 8.03 -6.53
CA ALA A 161 -1.30 9.13 -5.59
C ALA A 161 -0.49 10.30 -6.20
N ASP A 162 0.32 10.03 -7.21
CA ASP A 162 1.12 11.02 -7.93
C ASP A 162 0.30 11.95 -8.83
N GLN A 163 -0.97 11.63 -9.06
CA GLN A 163 -1.92 12.45 -9.83
C GLN A 163 -2.77 13.38 -8.94
N ILE A 164 -2.58 13.35 -7.62
CA ILE A 164 -3.32 14.24 -6.71
C ILE A 164 -2.80 15.66 -6.87
N GLU A 165 -3.67 16.55 -7.32
CA GLU A 165 -3.39 17.98 -7.45
C GLU A 165 -3.21 18.66 -6.08
N GLY A 166 -2.75 19.90 -6.07
CA GLY A 166 -2.67 20.72 -4.87
C GLY A 166 -4.03 21.26 -4.43
N GLY A 167 -4.14 21.57 -3.15
CA GLY A 167 -5.35 22.12 -2.56
C GLY A 167 -5.05 22.93 -1.30
N SER A 168 -6.12 23.34 -0.62
CA SER A 168 -6.02 24.08 0.65
C SER A 168 -7.22 23.72 1.51
N ALA A 169 -7.06 22.69 2.34
CA ALA A 169 -8.11 22.23 3.25
C ALA A 169 -8.02 22.90 4.61
N GLN A 170 -9.14 23.05 5.28
CA GLN A 170 -9.16 23.48 6.69
C GLN A 170 -8.73 22.30 7.58
N VAL A 171 -7.96 22.62 8.65
CA VAL A 171 -7.55 21.63 9.65
C VAL A 171 -8.35 21.84 10.92
N GLU A 172 -9.05 20.79 11.34
CA GLU A 172 -9.84 20.76 12.58
C GLU A 172 -9.29 19.68 13.52
N SER A 173 -9.74 19.68 14.76
CA SER A 173 -9.39 18.66 15.75
C SER A 173 -10.65 18.09 16.40
N PHE A 174 -10.64 16.78 16.58
CA PHE A 174 -11.64 16.02 17.33
C PHE A 174 -10.91 15.25 18.43
N THR A 175 -11.39 15.35 19.66
CA THR A 175 -10.79 14.63 20.80
C THR A 175 -11.73 13.52 21.22
N PRO A 176 -11.42 12.25 20.89
CA PRO A 176 -12.21 11.12 21.35
C PRO A 176 -12.02 10.88 22.84
N THR A 177 -13.01 10.31 23.50
CA THR A 177 -12.92 9.85 24.88
C THR A 177 -12.45 8.39 24.89
N ILE A 178 -11.25 8.15 25.39
CA ILE A 178 -10.66 6.81 25.46
C ILE A 178 -10.15 6.56 26.88
N GLU A 179 -10.67 5.54 27.52
CA GLU A 179 -10.22 5.12 28.85
C GLU A 179 -9.11 4.05 28.72
N PRO A 180 -8.01 4.11 29.50
CA PRO A 180 -6.95 3.11 29.46
C PRO A 180 -7.44 1.67 29.62
N ALA A 181 -8.49 1.46 30.42
CA ALA A 181 -9.09 0.16 30.65
C ALA A 181 -9.78 -0.46 29.42
N GLN A 182 -10.10 0.36 28.41
CA GLN A 182 -10.72 -0.10 27.15
C GLN A 182 -9.69 -0.68 26.18
N ILE A 183 -8.39 -0.44 26.41
CA ILE A 183 -7.30 -0.91 25.56
C ILE A 183 -6.75 -2.20 26.16
N ARG A 184 -7.00 -3.33 25.51
CA ARG A 184 -6.64 -4.67 25.99
C ARG A 184 -5.20 -5.04 25.68
N THR A 185 -4.59 -4.39 24.68
CA THR A 185 -3.22 -4.68 24.24
C THR A 185 -2.26 -3.58 24.67
N LYS A 186 -1.05 -3.96 25.05
CA LYS A 186 0.05 -3.02 25.33
C LYS A 186 1.09 -3.21 24.23
N PRO A 187 1.26 -2.25 23.31
CA PRO A 187 2.30 -2.34 22.31
C PRO A 187 3.68 -2.31 23.00
N GLY A 188 4.57 -3.20 22.58
CA GLY A 188 5.98 -3.15 22.97
C GLY A 188 6.73 -2.12 22.13
N GLU A 189 8.01 -1.95 22.45
CA GLU A 189 8.88 -1.13 21.60
C GLU A 189 8.99 -1.73 20.19
N PRO A 190 8.85 -0.92 19.13
CA PRO A 190 9.06 -1.41 17.77
C PRO A 190 10.48 -1.94 17.62
N PHE A 191 10.60 -3.17 17.18
CA PHE A 191 11.91 -3.75 16.88
C PHE A 191 12.03 -4.07 15.39
N ARG A 192 13.22 -3.92 14.85
CA ARG A 192 13.55 -4.41 13.53
C ARG A 192 14.09 -5.84 13.69
N GLY A 193 13.45 -6.81 13.04
CA GLY A 193 13.85 -8.21 13.10
C GLY A 193 15.29 -8.47 12.61
N SER A 194 15.77 -7.61 11.73
CA SER A 194 17.19 -7.53 11.34
C SER A 194 17.55 -6.10 10.92
N ALA A 195 18.83 -5.77 10.94
CA ALA A 195 19.36 -4.50 10.37
C ALA A 195 19.06 -4.37 8.86
N GLN A 196 18.68 -5.47 8.21
CA GLN A 196 18.36 -5.58 6.79
C GLN A 196 16.87 -5.50 6.47
N THR A 197 16.01 -5.17 7.46
CA THR A 197 14.57 -5.03 7.24
C THR A 197 14.30 -3.85 6.31
N VAL A 198 13.83 -4.16 5.11
CA VAL A 198 13.53 -3.19 4.06
C VAL A 198 12.02 -3.04 3.95
N ASP A 199 11.55 -1.79 3.95
CA ASP A 199 10.17 -1.48 3.62
C ASP A 199 10.00 -1.40 2.10
N LEU A 200 9.82 -2.55 1.47
CA LEU A 200 9.58 -2.62 0.02
C LEU A 200 8.29 -1.90 -0.39
N GLY A 201 7.33 -1.77 0.52
CA GLY A 201 6.08 -1.07 0.25
C GLY A 201 6.26 0.41 -0.06
N SER A 202 7.31 1.05 0.47
CA SER A 202 7.65 2.46 0.21
C SER A 202 8.68 2.64 -0.91
N ALA A 203 9.29 1.57 -1.41
CA ALA A 203 10.36 1.63 -2.40
C ALA A 203 9.85 2.20 -3.74
N GLN A 204 10.62 3.14 -4.30
CA GLN A 204 10.32 3.73 -5.60
C GLN A 204 10.82 2.87 -6.76
N LEU A 205 11.97 2.22 -6.57
CA LEU A 205 12.61 1.35 -7.54
C LEU A 205 12.92 0.01 -6.87
N ILE A 206 12.59 -1.08 -7.52
CA ILE A 206 12.82 -2.45 -7.02
C ILE A 206 13.53 -3.27 -8.10
N VAL A 207 14.62 -3.93 -7.72
CA VAL A 207 15.21 -5.04 -8.46
C VAL A 207 14.85 -6.32 -7.73
N SER A 208 14.11 -7.21 -8.37
CA SER A 208 13.65 -8.46 -7.76
C SER A 208 14.28 -9.65 -8.45
N VAL A 209 14.84 -10.57 -7.66
CA VAL A 209 15.55 -11.75 -8.15
C VAL A 209 14.73 -13.02 -7.99
N GLY A 210 14.75 -13.86 -9.03
CA GLY A 210 14.11 -15.17 -9.04
C GLY A 210 15.08 -16.33 -9.16
N ARG A 211 14.56 -17.57 -9.24
CA ARG A 211 15.36 -18.81 -9.34
C ARG A 211 16.33 -18.85 -10.53
N GLY A 212 16.13 -17.99 -11.53
CA GLY A 212 17.07 -17.86 -12.65
C GLY A 212 18.50 -17.50 -12.23
N ILE A 213 18.69 -16.96 -11.03
CA ILE A 213 20.03 -16.66 -10.45
C ILE A 213 20.85 -17.92 -10.15
N LYS A 214 20.20 -19.09 -10.06
CA LYS A 214 20.72 -20.43 -9.82
C LYS A 214 21.24 -20.67 -8.40
N GLU A 215 22.17 -19.84 -7.89
CA GLU A 215 22.90 -20.03 -6.63
C GLU A 215 23.03 -18.72 -5.87
N ALA A 216 23.23 -18.80 -4.54
CA ALA A 216 23.36 -17.64 -3.67
C ALA A 216 24.60 -16.79 -4.00
N GLU A 217 25.67 -17.45 -4.44
CA GLU A 217 26.95 -16.85 -4.81
C GLU A 217 26.84 -15.88 -6.00
N ASN A 218 25.77 -15.99 -6.78
CA ASN A 218 25.48 -15.12 -7.91
C ASN A 218 24.69 -13.86 -7.54
N LEU A 219 24.18 -13.75 -6.31
CA LEU A 219 23.41 -12.58 -5.86
C LEU A 219 24.14 -11.24 -6.01
N PRO A 220 25.47 -11.14 -5.86
CA PRO A 220 26.20 -9.90 -6.06
C PRO A 220 25.90 -9.20 -7.39
N ILE A 221 25.62 -9.95 -8.47
CA ILE A 221 25.29 -9.41 -9.79
C ILE A 221 24.04 -8.51 -9.74
N VAL A 222 22.99 -8.99 -9.08
CA VAL A 222 21.73 -8.21 -8.94
C VAL A 222 21.82 -7.16 -7.85
N GLN A 223 22.64 -7.37 -6.83
CA GLN A 223 22.92 -6.37 -5.79
C GLN A 223 23.62 -5.15 -6.38
N GLU A 224 24.59 -5.37 -7.27
CA GLU A 224 25.31 -4.29 -7.96
C GLU A 224 24.38 -3.49 -8.85
N LEU A 225 23.49 -4.14 -9.61
CA LEU A 225 22.46 -3.47 -10.41
C LEU A 225 21.50 -2.65 -9.54
N ALA A 226 21.03 -3.22 -8.42
CA ALA A 226 20.17 -2.52 -7.48
C ALA A 226 20.86 -1.27 -6.92
N ALA A 227 22.13 -1.39 -6.51
CA ALA A 227 22.92 -0.26 -6.03
C ALA A 227 23.14 0.80 -7.13
N ALA A 228 23.45 0.41 -8.36
CA ALA A 228 23.61 1.32 -9.49
C ALA A 228 22.32 2.10 -9.79
N LEU A 229 21.17 1.47 -9.68
CA LEU A 229 19.85 2.12 -9.84
C LEU A 229 19.45 2.97 -8.63
N GLY A 230 19.98 2.70 -7.44
CA GLY A 230 19.44 3.21 -6.17
C GLY A 230 18.13 2.52 -5.81
N ALA A 231 17.99 1.26 -6.19
CA ALA A 231 16.78 0.45 -6.01
C ALA A 231 16.92 -0.47 -4.78
N GLU A 232 15.77 -0.83 -4.21
CA GLU A 232 15.71 -1.88 -3.19
C GLU A 232 15.77 -3.26 -3.84
N LEU A 233 16.50 -4.18 -3.19
CA LEU A 233 16.55 -5.57 -3.62
C LEU A 233 15.38 -6.34 -3.03
N ALA A 234 14.61 -7.00 -3.88
CA ALA A 234 13.53 -7.91 -3.52
C ALA A 234 13.76 -9.31 -4.10
N ALA A 235 12.90 -10.24 -3.73
CA ALA A 235 13.02 -11.62 -4.18
C ALA A 235 11.68 -12.30 -4.40
N SER A 236 11.68 -13.32 -5.24
CA SER A 236 10.59 -14.30 -5.30
C SER A 236 10.72 -15.29 -4.14
N ARG A 237 9.60 -15.90 -3.76
CA ARG A 237 9.50 -16.86 -2.65
C ARG A 237 10.61 -17.94 -2.64
N PRO A 238 10.97 -18.60 -3.76
CA PRO A 238 12.00 -19.63 -3.74
C PRO A 238 13.39 -19.14 -3.27
N ILE A 239 13.70 -17.87 -3.47
CA ILE A 239 14.97 -17.29 -3.00
C ILE A 239 14.97 -17.15 -1.48
N CYS A 240 13.84 -16.76 -0.90
CA CYS A 240 13.68 -16.63 0.55
C CYS A 240 13.55 -18.02 1.22
N ASP A 241 12.83 -18.94 0.62
CA ASP A 241 12.69 -20.32 1.11
C ASP A 241 14.05 -21.05 1.17
N ASN A 242 14.97 -20.73 0.25
CA ASN A 242 16.34 -21.24 0.27
C ASN A 242 17.27 -20.50 1.28
N GLY A 243 16.76 -19.46 1.97
CA GLY A 243 17.54 -18.66 2.90
C GLY A 243 18.57 -17.74 2.24
N TRP A 244 18.51 -17.52 0.92
CA TRP A 244 19.45 -16.65 0.20
C TRP A 244 19.20 -15.17 0.44
N LEU A 245 17.95 -14.80 0.64
CA LEU A 245 17.53 -13.48 1.11
C LEU A 245 16.49 -13.63 2.22
N PRO A 246 16.42 -12.67 3.16
CA PRO A 246 15.46 -12.72 4.25
C PRO A 246 14.02 -12.60 3.74
N ILE A 247 13.06 -13.20 4.49
CA ILE A 247 11.64 -13.27 4.13
C ILE A 247 11.00 -11.87 3.94
N GLU A 248 11.52 -10.87 4.61
CA GLU A 248 11.09 -9.47 4.52
C GLU A 248 11.34 -8.86 3.14
N ARG A 249 12.15 -9.52 2.30
CA ARG A 249 12.40 -9.12 0.90
C ARG A 249 11.51 -9.87 -0.09
N GLN A 250 10.65 -10.77 0.40
CA GLN A 250 9.77 -11.53 -0.47
C GLN A 250 8.63 -10.66 -1.02
N VAL A 251 8.45 -10.71 -2.35
CA VAL A 251 7.30 -10.11 -3.05
C VAL A 251 6.35 -11.22 -3.52
N GLY A 252 5.06 -11.02 -3.30
CA GLY A 252 4.03 -11.96 -3.71
C GLY A 252 2.86 -12.03 -2.73
N SER A 253 1.90 -12.91 -2.99
CA SER A 253 0.70 -13.09 -2.17
C SER A 253 0.96 -13.51 -0.72
N SER A 254 2.08 -14.20 -0.46
CA SER A 254 2.55 -14.60 0.87
C SER A 254 3.68 -13.73 1.41
N GLY A 255 4.04 -12.67 0.70
CA GLY A 255 5.07 -11.71 1.06
C GLY A 255 4.53 -10.28 1.04
N GLN A 256 5.37 -9.33 0.65
CA GLN A 256 4.98 -7.95 0.52
C GLN A 256 4.29 -7.69 -0.84
N THR A 257 3.27 -6.82 -0.82
CA THR A 257 2.69 -6.23 -2.03
C THR A 257 3.35 -4.88 -2.27
N VAL A 258 3.88 -4.69 -3.47
CA VAL A 258 4.66 -3.50 -3.85
C VAL A 258 4.07 -2.84 -5.10
N ALA A 259 4.29 -1.54 -5.26
CA ALA A 259 3.88 -0.78 -6.44
C ALA A 259 4.90 0.34 -6.72
N PRO A 260 6.16 -0.03 -7.04
CA PRO A 260 7.22 0.94 -7.36
C PRO A 260 6.96 1.62 -8.70
N LYS A 261 7.73 2.70 -8.97
CA LYS A 261 7.80 3.31 -10.30
C LYS A 261 8.46 2.37 -11.31
N LEU A 262 9.45 1.59 -10.86
CA LEU A 262 10.11 0.58 -11.67
C LEU A 262 10.25 -0.72 -10.88
N TYR A 263 9.79 -1.80 -11.47
CA TYR A 263 9.99 -3.17 -11.00
C TYR A 263 10.82 -3.95 -12.03
N LEU A 264 12.06 -4.23 -11.73
CA LEU A 264 12.95 -5.02 -12.59
C LEU A 264 12.95 -6.48 -12.12
N ALA A 265 12.34 -7.35 -12.89
CA ALA A 265 12.22 -8.78 -12.60
C ALA A 265 13.36 -9.56 -13.26
N VAL A 266 14.31 -10.06 -12.49
CA VAL A 266 15.51 -10.75 -12.96
C VAL A 266 15.39 -12.25 -12.70
N GLY A 267 15.25 -13.05 -13.75
CA GLY A 267 15.15 -14.51 -13.65
C GLY A 267 13.90 -15.01 -12.89
N ILE A 268 12.82 -14.23 -12.93
CA ILE A 268 11.50 -14.55 -12.33
C ILE A 268 10.61 -15.15 -13.40
N SER A 269 9.94 -16.26 -13.09
CA SER A 269 9.04 -16.93 -14.04
C SER A 269 7.69 -16.24 -14.24
N GLY A 270 7.21 -15.49 -13.24
CA GLY A 270 5.88 -14.89 -13.30
C GLY A 270 4.76 -15.78 -12.80
N ALA A 271 5.03 -16.62 -11.79
CA ALA A 271 3.96 -17.36 -11.12
C ALA A 271 2.90 -16.39 -10.56
N ILE A 272 1.62 -16.75 -10.62
CA ILE A 272 0.48 -15.90 -10.23
C ILE A 272 0.67 -15.31 -8.83
N GLN A 273 1.21 -16.10 -7.89
CA GLN A 273 1.46 -15.66 -6.52
C GLN A 273 2.48 -14.50 -6.44
N HIS A 274 3.45 -14.48 -7.35
CA HIS A 274 4.42 -13.39 -7.44
C HIS A 274 3.80 -12.15 -8.10
N LEU A 275 3.09 -12.36 -9.22
CA LEU A 275 2.44 -11.28 -9.98
C LEU A 275 1.46 -10.48 -9.12
N VAL A 276 0.68 -11.14 -8.27
CA VAL A 276 -0.25 -10.47 -7.33
C VAL A 276 0.49 -9.46 -6.44
N GLY A 277 1.73 -9.76 -6.05
CA GLY A 277 2.50 -8.88 -5.19
C GLY A 277 3.16 -7.68 -5.90
N MET A 278 3.25 -7.67 -7.23
CA MET A 278 3.97 -6.61 -7.97
C MET A 278 3.15 -5.95 -9.09
N LYS A 279 1.94 -6.42 -9.34
CA LYS A 279 1.05 -5.97 -10.42
C LYS A 279 0.73 -4.46 -10.38
N GLY A 280 0.83 -3.81 -9.22
CA GLY A 280 0.66 -2.37 -9.05
C GLY A 280 1.85 -1.52 -9.51
N SER A 281 2.93 -2.12 -9.99
CA SER A 281 4.12 -1.40 -10.49
C SER A 281 3.78 -0.56 -11.72
N GLN A 282 4.39 0.64 -11.81
CA GLN A 282 4.10 1.56 -12.93
C GLN A 282 4.82 1.18 -14.22
N CYS A 283 6.02 0.59 -14.08
CA CYS A 283 6.81 0.06 -15.19
C CYS A 283 7.43 -1.26 -14.74
N VAL A 284 7.22 -2.30 -15.52
CA VAL A 284 7.77 -3.63 -15.29
C VAL A 284 8.76 -3.95 -16.39
N VAL A 285 10.00 -4.21 -16.02
CA VAL A 285 11.04 -4.71 -16.93
C VAL A 285 11.37 -6.15 -16.53
N ALA A 286 11.28 -7.09 -17.47
CA ALA A 286 11.54 -8.50 -17.21
C ALA A 286 12.76 -8.99 -17.99
N ILE A 287 13.64 -9.74 -17.30
CA ILE A 287 14.80 -10.43 -17.90
C ILE A 287 14.61 -11.93 -17.60
N ASN A 288 14.42 -12.71 -18.64
CA ASN A 288 14.29 -14.17 -18.53
C ASN A 288 14.85 -14.84 -19.80
N LYS A 289 15.45 -16.00 -19.64
CA LYS A 289 15.94 -16.80 -20.79
C LYS A 289 14.82 -17.56 -21.53
N ASP A 290 13.70 -17.81 -20.84
CA ASP A 290 12.54 -18.48 -21.38
C ASP A 290 11.60 -17.43 -22.00
N PRO A 291 11.42 -17.42 -23.34
CA PRO A 291 10.55 -16.44 -24.02
C PRO A 291 9.08 -16.61 -23.65
N ASP A 292 8.67 -17.80 -23.20
CA ASP A 292 7.28 -18.11 -22.82
C ASP A 292 7.02 -17.91 -21.32
N ALA A 293 7.97 -17.33 -20.59
CA ALA A 293 7.79 -17.08 -19.16
C ALA A 293 6.61 -16.11 -18.91
N PRO A 294 5.63 -16.47 -18.05
CA PRO A 294 4.44 -15.65 -17.78
C PRO A 294 4.74 -14.22 -17.29
N ILE A 295 5.95 -13.95 -16.81
CA ILE A 295 6.36 -12.60 -16.41
C ILE A 295 6.28 -11.61 -17.59
N PHE A 296 6.48 -12.07 -18.81
CA PHE A 296 6.41 -11.23 -20.01
C PHE A 296 4.99 -10.76 -20.36
N GLU A 297 3.95 -11.47 -19.90
CA GLU A 297 2.55 -11.04 -20.07
C GLU A 297 2.22 -9.74 -19.33
N VAL A 298 2.99 -9.42 -18.28
CA VAL A 298 2.77 -8.23 -17.44
C VAL A 298 3.92 -7.22 -17.56
N ALA A 299 4.93 -7.51 -18.37
CA ALA A 299 6.09 -6.64 -18.55
C ALA A 299 5.82 -5.58 -19.63
N ASP A 300 6.15 -4.32 -19.32
CA ASP A 300 6.18 -3.23 -20.30
C ASP A 300 7.38 -3.38 -21.25
N TYR A 301 8.49 -3.93 -20.72
CA TYR A 301 9.71 -4.24 -21.48
C TYR A 301 10.23 -5.62 -21.12
N GLY A 302 10.49 -6.44 -22.12
CA GLY A 302 11.02 -7.79 -21.96
C GLY A 302 12.38 -7.97 -22.64
N ILE A 303 13.33 -8.57 -21.94
CA ILE A 303 14.63 -8.97 -22.49
C ILE A 303 14.71 -10.48 -22.40
N VAL A 304 14.65 -11.16 -23.55
CA VAL A 304 14.88 -12.61 -23.62
C VAL A 304 16.37 -12.85 -23.71
N GLY A 305 16.99 -13.34 -22.64
CA GLY A 305 18.43 -13.55 -22.60
C GLY A 305 18.92 -14.14 -21.28
N ASP A 306 20.21 -14.48 -21.24
CA ASP A 306 20.85 -14.95 -20.02
C ASP A 306 21.11 -13.75 -19.08
N LEU A 307 20.57 -13.82 -17.88
CA LEU A 307 20.73 -12.77 -16.89
C LEU A 307 22.21 -12.51 -16.53
N PHE A 308 23.07 -13.52 -16.66
CA PHE A 308 24.50 -13.39 -16.39
C PHE A 308 25.27 -12.54 -17.43
N GLU A 309 24.68 -12.36 -18.61
CA GLU A 309 25.17 -11.46 -19.65
C GLU A 309 24.45 -10.11 -19.62
N VAL A 310 23.14 -10.15 -19.49
CA VAL A 310 22.27 -8.95 -19.57
C VAL A 310 22.45 -8.04 -18.36
N VAL A 311 22.47 -8.60 -17.14
CA VAL A 311 22.50 -7.77 -15.91
C VAL A 311 23.80 -6.98 -15.76
N PRO A 312 25.01 -7.55 -15.99
CA PRO A 312 26.23 -6.77 -15.97
C PRO A 312 26.26 -5.66 -17.04
N ALA A 313 25.83 -5.96 -18.27
CA ALA A 313 25.77 -4.96 -19.34
C ALA A 313 24.80 -3.82 -19.00
N LEU A 314 23.62 -4.15 -18.42
CA LEU A 314 22.66 -3.16 -17.94
C LEU A 314 23.23 -2.31 -16.81
N THR A 315 23.97 -2.93 -15.87
CA THR A 315 24.62 -2.22 -14.77
C THR A 315 25.60 -1.17 -15.27
N GLU A 316 26.43 -1.51 -16.24
CA GLU A 316 27.39 -0.57 -16.84
C GLU A 316 26.67 0.55 -17.61
N ALA A 317 25.61 0.23 -18.36
CA ALA A 317 24.81 1.22 -19.05
C ALA A 317 24.14 2.21 -18.08
N VAL A 318 23.60 1.72 -16.94
CA VAL A 318 23.03 2.56 -15.90
C VAL A 318 24.07 3.48 -15.26
N LYS A 319 25.26 2.96 -14.96
CA LYS A 319 26.36 3.77 -14.41
C LYS A 319 26.79 4.86 -15.39
N ALA A 320 26.91 4.54 -16.67
CA ALA A 320 27.26 5.50 -17.70
C ALA A 320 26.20 6.59 -17.89
N ALA A 321 24.92 6.26 -17.81
CA ALA A 321 23.82 7.21 -17.94
C ALA A 321 23.68 8.18 -16.75
N LYS A 322 24.32 7.89 -15.61
CA LYS A 322 24.29 8.72 -14.40
C LYS A 322 25.49 9.65 -14.26
N GLN A 323 26.52 9.48 -15.11
CA GLN A 323 27.68 10.39 -15.23
C GLN A 323 27.34 11.56 -16.13
#